data_97fbbc7e0bcc278d6d0d87b76368349a
#
_entry.id   97fbbc7e0bcc278d6d0d87b76368349a
#
_cell.length_a   1.000
_cell.length_b   1.000
_cell.length_c   1.000
_cell.angle_alpha   90.00
_cell.angle_beta   90.00
_cell.angle_gamma   90.00
#
_symmetry.space_group_name_H-M   'P 1'
#
loop_
_entity.id
_entity.type
_entity.pdbx_description
1 polymer ?
#
loop_
_entity_poly.entity_id
_entity_poly.type
_entity_poly.pdbx_seq_one_letter_code
_entity_poly.pdbx_strand_id
1 'polypeptide(L)'
;MKIQLHVLAGITGHARDAAPLECCGLLAGKDELIDEYIRTDNVRASEVKYQVDPVEHIAAMKSLRVRGRVILGAYHSHPRTPAVPSATDLAEAHDAELLYVIVSLCDERPDIRAYRLQEGAFVEFSFATVP
;
A
#
# COMPACT_ATOMS: atom_id res chain seq x y z
N MET A 1 -6.50 7.95 -10.68
CA MET A 1 -6.83 6.95 -9.65
C MET A 1 -7.60 7.59 -8.51
N LYS A 2 -8.63 6.93 -8.04
CA LYS A 2 -9.46 7.37 -6.92
C LYS A 2 -9.35 6.36 -5.79
N ILE A 3 -9.34 6.85 -4.55
CA ILE A 3 -9.30 5.98 -3.36
C ILE A 3 -10.42 6.41 -2.43
N GLN A 4 -11.22 5.45 -1.97
CA GLN A 4 -12.30 5.74 -1.03
C GLN A 4 -11.77 6.08 0.35
N LEU A 5 -12.46 6.97 1.04
CA LEU A 5 -12.11 7.42 2.39
C LEU A 5 -11.92 6.27 3.37
N HIS A 6 -12.81 5.26 3.33
CA HIS A 6 -12.70 4.13 4.27
C HIS A 6 -11.42 3.33 4.06
N VAL A 7 -10.88 3.29 2.82
CA VAL A 7 -9.61 2.61 2.54
C VAL A 7 -8.47 3.37 3.21
N LEU A 8 -8.44 4.70 3.05
CA LEU A 8 -7.41 5.53 3.69
C LEU A 8 -7.45 5.41 5.21
N ALA A 9 -8.65 5.43 5.80
CA ALA A 9 -8.82 5.23 7.23
C ALA A 9 -8.37 3.83 7.66
N GLY A 10 -8.71 2.82 6.87
CA GLY A 10 -8.36 1.43 7.17
C GLY A 10 -6.86 1.16 7.13
N ILE A 11 -6.16 1.65 6.10
CA ILE A 11 -4.70 1.47 6.02
C ILE A 11 -3.97 2.26 7.12
N THR A 12 -4.49 3.42 7.49
CA THR A 12 -3.95 4.18 8.61
C THR A 12 -4.12 3.41 9.93
N GLY A 13 -5.29 2.80 10.13
CA GLY A 13 -5.53 1.94 11.29
C GLY A 13 -4.57 0.75 11.33
N HIS A 14 -4.33 0.11 10.19
CA HIS A 14 -3.36 -0.97 10.09
C HIS A 14 -1.96 -0.51 10.46
N ALA A 15 -1.55 0.67 9.97
CA ALA A 15 -0.25 1.24 10.30
C ALA A 15 -0.09 1.47 11.82
N ARG A 16 -1.12 1.99 12.48
CA ARG A 16 -1.11 2.20 13.92
C ARG A 16 -1.08 0.89 14.71
N ASP A 17 -1.84 -0.10 14.27
CA ASP A 17 -1.89 -1.41 14.91
C ASP A 17 -0.54 -2.13 14.85
N ALA A 18 0.18 -1.98 13.74
CA ALA A 18 1.46 -2.67 13.51
C ALA A 18 2.66 -1.93 14.13
N ALA A 19 2.57 -0.61 14.32
CA ALA A 19 3.71 0.17 14.83
C ALA A 19 4.28 -0.46 16.11
N PRO A 20 5.60 -0.51 16.27
CA PRO A 20 6.67 0.15 15.48
C PRO A 20 7.11 -0.60 14.22
N LEU A 21 6.48 -1.72 13.90
CA LEU A 21 6.80 -2.47 12.67
C LEU A 21 6.09 -1.83 11.46
N GLU A 22 6.70 -1.97 10.28
CA GLU A 22 6.00 -1.64 9.05
C GLU A 22 4.86 -2.64 8.82
N CYS A 23 3.69 -2.13 8.44
CA CYS A 23 2.62 -2.97 7.93
C CYS A 23 2.64 -2.97 6.41
N CYS A 24 2.00 -3.94 5.81
CA CYS A 24 1.80 -3.98 4.37
C CYS A 24 0.49 -4.65 4.00
N GLY A 25 0.05 -4.41 2.78
CA GLY A 25 -1.15 -5.01 2.26
C GLY A 25 -1.39 -4.64 0.81
N LEU A 26 -2.55 -5.03 0.32
CA LEU A 26 -2.94 -4.87 -1.06
C LEU A 26 -4.14 -3.92 -1.16
N LEU A 27 -4.19 -3.20 -2.28
CA LEU A 27 -5.29 -2.31 -2.61
C LEU A 27 -6.01 -2.87 -3.82
N ALA A 28 -7.32 -2.96 -3.74
CA ALA A 28 -8.11 -3.61 -4.77
C ALA A 28 -9.29 -2.75 -5.19
N GLY A 29 -9.80 -3.05 -6.37
CA GLY A 29 -10.94 -2.36 -6.90
C GLY A 29 -11.19 -2.71 -8.35
N LYS A 30 -11.74 -1.73 -9.08
CA LYS A 30 -12.10 -1.86 -10.48
C LYS A 30 -12.15 -0.48 -11.10
N ASP A 31 -11.80 -0.39 -12.39
CA ASP A 31 -11.93 0.85 -13.17
C ASP A 31 -11.28 2.08 -12.51
N GLU A 32 -10.04 1.93 -12.05
CA GLU A 32 -9.24 2.98 -11.41
C GLU A 32 -9.83 3.51 -10.10
N LEU A 33 -10.75 2.77 -9.47
CA LEU A 33 -11.25 3.06 -8.13
C LEU A 33 -10.77 2.01 -7.15
N ILE A 34 -10.01 2.43 -6.16
CA ILE A 34 -9.61 1.59 -5.03
C ILE A 34 -10.68 1.76 -3.94
N ASP A 35 -11.43 0.70 -3.67
CA ASP A 35 -12.50 0.68 -2.70
C ASP A 35 -12.37 -0.45 -1.67
N GLU A 36 -11.26 -1.19 -1.73
CA GLU A 36 -11.00 -2.29 -0.83
C GLU A 36 -9.50 -2.31 -0.48
N TYR A 37 -9.18 -2.59 0.78
CA TYR A 37 -7.82 -2.88 1.21
C TYR A 37 -7.78 -4.24 1.87
N ILE A 38 -6.66 -4.94 1.70
CA ILE A 38 -6.47 -6.29 2.24
C ILE A 38 -5.21 -6.27 3.08
N ARG A 39 -5.35 -6.42 4.39
CA ARG A 39 -4.22 -6.54 5.28
C ARG A 39 -3.49 -7.84 5.01
N THR A 40 -2.16 -7.77 4.96
CA THR A 40 -1.31 -8.96 4.87
C THR A 40 -0.28 -8.92 5.98
N ASP A 41 0.34 -10.06 6.25
CA ASP A 41 1.47 -10.10 7.15
C ASP A 41 2.70 -9.53 6.46
N ASN A 42 3.51 -8.78 7.22
CA ASN A 42 4.83 -8.42 6.80
C ASN A 42 5.78 -9.55 7.18
N VAL A 43 6.15 -10.39 6.22
CA VAL A 43 7.02 -11.55 6.50
C VAL A 43 8.42 -11.16 6.95
N ARG A 44 8.81 -9.89 6.74
CA ARG A 44 10.09 -9.36 7.24
C ARG A 44 10.02 -8.96 8.71
N ALA A 45 8.82 -8.68 9.23
CA ALA A 45 8.58 -8.24 10.60
C ALA A 45 9.57 -7.15 11.04
N SER A 46 9.74 -6.10 10.23
CA SER A 46 10.79 -5.09 10.39
C SER A 46 10.18 -3.70 10.56
N GLU A 47 10.94 -2.81 11.24
CA GLU A 47 10.58 -1.39 11.37
C GLU A 47 10.92 -0.58 10.11
N VAL A 48 11.72 -1.13 9.18
CA VAL A 48 12.26 -0.41 8.02
C VAL A 48 12.13 -1.17 6.69
N LYS A 49 11.55 -2.37 6.70
CA LYS A 49 11.38 -3.21 5.52
C LYS A 49 10.04 -3.92 5.56
N TYR A 50 9.51 -4.23 4.39
CA TYR A 50 8.30 -5.03 4.30
C TYR A 50 8.39 -6.02 3.15
N GLN A 51 7.62 -7.09 3.27
CA GLN A 51 7.33 -8.01 2.18
C GLN A 51 5.95 -8.59 2.41
N VAL A 52 5.06 -8.43 1.44
CA VAL A 52 3.73 -9.06 1.47
C VAL A 52 3.90 -10.57 1.45
N ASP A 53 3.18 -11.26 2.33
CA ASP A 53 3.19 -12.73 2.37
C ASP A 53 2.74 -13.28 1.00
N PRO A 54 3.57 -14.07 0.30
CA PRO A 54 3.22 -14.59 -1.03
C PRO A 54 1.96 -15.46 -1.04
N VAL A 55 1.71 -16.20 0.03
CA VAL A 55 0.51 -17.06 0.14
C VAL A 55 -0.74 -16.19 0.24
N GLU A 56 -0.69 -15.15 1.07
CA GLU A 56 -1.80 -14.21 1.20
C GLU A 56 -2.04 -13.42 -0.10
N HIS A 57 -0.96 -13.05 -0.80
CA HIS A 57 -1.06 -12.37 -2.08
C HIS A 57 -1.80 -13.21 -3.12
N ILE A 58 -1.41 -14.48 -3.26
CA ILE A 58 -2.04 -15.40 -4.21
C ILE A 58 -3.51 -15.64 -3.84
N ALA A 59 -3.79 -15.83 -2.55
CA ALA A 59 -5.17 -16.02 -2.06
C ALA A 59 -6.04 -14.79 -2.38
N ALA A 60 -5.51 -13.59 -2.19
CA ALA A 60 -6.20 -12.35 -2.52
C ALA A 60 -6.50 -12.26 -4.02
N MET A 61 -5.52 -12.56 -4.87
CA MET A 61 -5.70 -12.54 -6.32
C MET A 61 -6.84 -13.46 -6.75
N LYS A 62 -6.88 -14.69 -6.21
CA LYS A 62 -7.93 -15.67 -6.55
C LYS A 62 -9.31 -15.20 -6.09
N SER A 63 -9.40 -14.70 -4.86
CA SER A 63 -10.67 -14.20 -4.31
C SER A 63 -11.19 -13.02 -5.11
N LEU A 64 -10.33 -12.07 -5.46
CA LEU A 64 -10.72 -10.90 -6.25
C LEU A 64 -11.17 -11.28 -7.65
N ARG A 65 -10.47 -12.21 -8.29
CA ARG A 65 -10.82 -12.67 -9.65
C ARG A 65 -12.26 -13.22 -9.70
N VAL A 66 -12.63 -14.02 -8.70
CA VAL A 66 -13.98 -14.59 -8.61
C VAL A 66 -15.05 -13.48 -8.53
N ARG A 67 -14.72 -12.36 -7.89
CA ARG A 67 -15.63 -11.22 -7.73
C ARG A 67 -15.51 -10.18 -8.88
N GLY A 68 -14.74 -10.48 -9.93
CA GLY A 68 -14.52 -9.55 -11.04
C GLY A 68 -13.70 -8.34 -10.67
N ARG A 69 -12.82 -8.46 -9.67
CA ARG A 69 -12.02 -7.37 -9.13
C ARG A 69 -10.54 -7.66 -9.30
N VAL A 70 -9.71 -6.62 -9.22
CA VAL A 70 -8.26 -6.74 -9.44
C VAL A 70 -7.48 -6.00 -8.36
N ILE A 71 -6.22 -6.41 -8.20
CA ILE A 71 -5.26 -5.66 -7.38
C ILE A 71 -4.81 -4.44 -8.20
N LEU A 72 -5.03 -3.25 -7.66
CA LEU A 72 -4.66 -1.98 -8.27
C LEU A 72 -3.43 -1.34 -7.62
N GLY A 73 -3.07 -1.78 -6.44
CA GLY A 73 -1.93 -1.23 -5.72
C GLY A 73 -1.50 -2.08 -4.54
N ALA A 74 -0.46 -1.61 -3.90
CA ALA A 74 0.05 -2.14 -2.65
C ALA A 74 0.32 -0.98 -1.71
N TYR A 75 0.24 -1.24 -0.41
CA TYR A 75 0.56 -0.21 0.59
C TYR A 75 1.49 -0.77 1.65
N HIS A 76 2.24 0.14 2.25
CA HIS A 76 3.01 -0.15 3.45
C HIS A 76 3.13 1.11 4.29
N SER A 77 3.55 0.96 5.54
CA SER A 77 3.71 2.08 6.44
C SER A 77 5.18 2.42 6.69
N HIS A 78 5.41 3.70 6.97
CA HIS A 78 6.65 4.20 7.53
C HIS A 78 6.35 4.70 8.94
N PRO A 79 6.59 3.90 9.99
CA PRO A 79 6.21 4.30 11.36
C PRO A 79 6.91 5.56 11.86
N ARG A 80 8.16 5.80 11.42
CA ARG A 80 9.00 6.88 11.97
C ARG A 80 9.58 7.83 10.93
N THR A 81 9.43 7.52 9.64
CA THR A 81 10.00 8.32 8.55
C THR A 81 8.90 8.91 7.68
N PRO A 82 9.19 9.97 6.90
CA PRO A 82 8.21 10.54 5.98
C PRO A 82 7.69 9.54 4.95
N ALA A 83 6.57 9.88 4.31
CA ALA A 83 5.94 9.05 3.27
C ALA A 83 6.70 9.16 1.93
N VAL A 84 8.00 8.91 1.97
CA VAL A 84 8.90 8.94 0.82
C VAL A 84 9.52 7.57 0.66
N PRO A 85 9.51 6.97 -0.55
CA PRO A 85 10.08 5.64 -0.74
C PRO A 85 11.55 5.57 -0.34
N SER A 86 11.91 4.50 0.35
CA SER A 86 13.30 4.21 0.69
C SER A 86 14.00 3.50 -0.48
N ALA A 87 15.33 3.39 -0.39
CA ALA A 87 16.09 2.60 -1.36
C ALA A 87 15.66 1.13 -1.34
N THR A 88 15.31 0.60 -0.17
CA THR A 88 14.79 -0.76 -0.03
C THR A 88 13.43 -0.89 -0.70
N ASP A 89 12.54 0.09 -0.52
CA ASP A 89 11.23 0.11 -1.18
C ASP A 89 11.39 0.02 -2.70
N LEU A 90 12.31 0.80 -3.27
CA LEU A 90 12.58 0.81 -4.70
C LEU A 90 13.14 -0.54 -5.17
N ALA A 91 14.07 -1.12 -4.42
CA ALA A 91 14.68 -2.41 -4.77
C ALA A 91 13.66 -3.56 -4.79
N GLU A 92 12.64 -3.47 -3.94
CA GLU A 92 11.60 -4.51 -3.83
C GLU A 92 10.40 -4.28 -4.75
N ALA A 93 10.31 -3.12 -5.41
CA ALA A 93 9.21 -2.81 -6.30
C ALA A 93 9.46 -3.41 -7.69
N HIS A 94 8.54 -4.25 -8.16
CA HIS A 94 8.70 -4.98 -9.41
C HIS A 94 7.56 -4.77 -10.40
N ASP A 95 6.47 -4.14 -10.00
CA ASP A 95 5.28 -4.01 -10.85
C ASP A 95 4.98 -2.54 -11.14
N ALA A 96 5.25 -2.14 -12.39
CA ALA A 96 5.01 -0.76 -12.85
C ALA A 96 3.52 -0.43 -13.03
N GLU A 97 2.64 -1.43 -12.99
CA GLU A 97 1.21 -1.20 -13.13
C GLU A 97 0.52 -0.89 -11.80
N LEU A 98 1.17 -1.21 -10.67
CA LEU A 98 0.61 -0.94 -9.36
C LEU A 98 0.82 0.51 -8.91
N LEU A 99 -0.15 1.00 -8.15
CA LEU A 99 0.01 2.20 -7.36
C LEU A 99 0.63 1.80 -6.02
N TYR A 100 1.74 2.41 -5.65
CA TYR A 100 2.41 2.16 -4.36
C TYR A 100 2.03 3.26 -3.39
N VAL A 101 1.38 2.91 -2.29
CA VAL A 101 0.89 3.87 -1.30
C VAL A 101 1.67 3.71 -0.01
N ILE A 102 2.17 4.82 0.53
CA ILE A 102 2.92 4.87 1.78
C ILE A 102 2.11 5.66 2.80
N VAL A 103 1.91 5.07 3.97
CA VAL A 103 1.29 5.73 5.13
C VAL A 103 2.38 6.05 6.13
N SER A 104 2.66 7.31 6.35
CA SER A 104 3.63 7.74 7.35
C SER A 104 2.93 8.15 8.65
N LEU A 105 3.50 7.71 9.77
CA LEU A 105 3.06 8.09 11.11
C LEU A 105 4.09 9.00 11.81
N CYS A 106 5.04 9.57 11.06
CA CYS A 106 6.12 10.35 11.68
C CYS A 106 5.65 11.70 12.25
N ASP A 107 4.54 12.23 11.77
CA ASP A 107 3.93 13.46 12.24
C ASP A 107 2.64 13.18 13.02
N GLU A 108 2.08 14.21 13.67
CA GLU A 108 0.83 14.07 14.42
C GLU A 108 -0.32 13.58 13.55
N ARG A 109 -0.38 14.06 12.31
CA ARG A 109 -1.36 13.61 11.33
C ARG A 109 -0.72 12.62 10.36
N PRO A 110 -1.41 11.51 10.03
CA PRO A 110 -0.92 10.60 9.03
C PRO A 110 -0.74 11.31 7.69
N ASP A 111 0.37 11.05 7.02
CA ASP A 111 0.61 11.53 5.67
C ASP A 111 0.56 10.33 4.73
N ILE A 112 -0.31 10.39 3.73
CA ILE A 112 -0.50 9.30 2.78
C ILE A 112 -0.15 9.80 1.40
N ARG A 113 0.84 9.16 0.76
CA ARG A 113 1.28 9.52 -0.58
C ARG A 113 1.32 8.30 -1.48
N ALA A 114 1.11 8.53 -2.77
CA ALA A 114 1.08 7.48 -3.77
C ALA A 114 2.18 7.68 -4.81
N TYR A 115 2.72 6.59 -5.31
CA TYR A 115 3.83 6.57 -6.24
C TYR A 115 3.59 5.52 -7.32
N ARG A 116 4.16 5.76 -8.50
CA ARG A 116 4.25 4.75 -9.55
C ARG A 116 5.71 4.55 -9.92
N LEU A 117 6.03 3.31 -10.28
CA LEU A 117 7.36 2.96 -10.76
C LEU A 117 7.43 3.31 -12.25
N GLN A 118 8.31 4.25 -12.61
CA GLN A 118 8.53 4.68 -13.98
C GLN A 118 10.02 4.68 -14.27
N GLU A 119 10.44 3.88 -15.26
CA GLU A 119 11.84 3.80 -15.70
C GLU A 119 12.80 3.55 -14.54
N GLY A 120 12.43 2.66 -13.62
CA GLY A 120 13.27 2.27 -12.49
C GLY A 120 13.29 3.26 -11.33
N ALA A 121 12.43 4.27 -11.34
CA ALA A 121 12.31 5.25 -10.27
C ALA A 121 10.86 5.43 -9.84
N PHE A 122 10.65 5.77 -8.57
CA PHE A 122 9.33 6.15 -8.09
C PHE A 122 9.03 7.60 -8.44
N VAL A 123 7.85 7.82 -8.99
CA VAL A 123 7.32 9.15 -9.28
C VAL A 123 6.04 9.33 -8.48
N GLU A 124 5.94 10.43 -7.75
CA GLU A 124 4.73 10.70 -6.96
C GLU A 124 3.54 10.99 -7.88
N PHE A 125 2.39 10.39 -7.55
CA PHE A 125 1.13 10.60 -8.25
C PHE A 125 0.07 11.09 -7.29
N SER A 126 -0.67 12.10 -7.71
CA SER A 126 -1.85 12.53 -6.98
C SER A 126 -2.98 11.53 -7.18
N PHE A 127 -3.76 11.32 -6.13
CA PHE A 127 -4.99 10.54 -6.20
C PHE A 127 -6.13 11.38 -5.64
N ALA A 128 -7.34 11.15 -6.17
CA ALA A 128 -8.54 11.79 -5.64
C ALA A 128 -9.11 10.94 -4.52
N THR A 129 -9.53 11.60 -3.45
CA THR A 129 -10.22 10.94 -2.34
C THR A 129 -11.72 11.07 -2.57
N VAL A 130 -12.44 9.96 -2.49
CA VAL A 130 -13.89 9.93 -2.72
C VAL A 130 -14.62 9.29 -1.54
N PRO A 131 -15.91 9.66 -1.31
CA PRO A 131 -16.72 9.08 -0.24
C PRO A 131 -16.88 7.57 -0.30
#